data_53ea152676609694d930f4a6d70c372f
#
_entry.id   53ea152676609694d930f4a6d70c372f
#
_cell.length_a   1.000
_cell.length_b   1.000
_cell.length_c   1.000
_cell.angle_alpha   90.00
_cell.angle_beta   90.00
_cell.angle_gamma   90.00
#
_symmetry.space_group_name_H-M   'P 1'
#
loop_
_entity.id
_entity.type
_entity.pdbx_description
1 polymer ?
#
loop_
_entity_poly.entity_id
_entity_poly.type
_entity_poly.pdbx_seq_one_letter_code
_entity_poly.pdbx_strand_id
1 'polypeptide(L)'
;FGQKKVLTGIIGKVHQKPPKEYEAKPILDVLDTYAMVNPLQIKFWAWMAEYYCCHIGEAMNAALPSGLKLSSESKIQLNPAYDSETSMYPLDSREEVILQALASQEELSYEDCERLLGVKNIHGIIKSLVIKEAILVFEKVKDKYSPKVETRIRLTQEYATDKKALERLFQEIASKPKQEEVLLKYLQEIPVYQKPELNLKGLDKKAFTEAGLSMSSLKTLMKNNVLEEYKLIISRFEEINESKEEIVLSEEQTTAINQIKGYFEEKHVALLHGITGSGKTEIYIQLIKEALESGSQVLLLLPEIALTTHLVGRLKKVFGSKMGVYHSKFSDNERVEVWNGVISGKFPLVIGVRSSIFLPFDSLGLVIVDEEHEASFKQYDPAPRFQARDAAIMLAWLHQAKTLLGSATPSFESFYNARTK
;
A
#
# COMPACT_ATOMS: atom_id res chain seq x y z
N PHE A 1 -21.90 -19.28 10.75
CA PHE A 1 -21.41 -18.66 9.50
C PHE A 1 -22.16 -19.30 8.35
N GLY A 2 -22.91 -18.48 7.58
CA GLY A 2 -23.73 -18.94 6.45
C GLY A 2 -22.87 -19.62 5.38
N GLN A 3 -23.41 -20.62 4.74
CA GLN A 3 -22.72 -21.51 3.77
C GLN A 3 -22.22 -20.84 2.49
N LYS A 4 -22.33 -19.52 2.34
CA LYS A 4 -22.15 -18.80 1.06
C LYS A 4 -21.13 -17.66 1.06
N LYS A 5 -20.37 -17.40 2.14
CA LYS A 5 -19.38 -16.33 2.14
C LYS A 5 -17.95 -16.87 2.21
N VAL A 6 -17.12 -16.47 1.27
CA VAL A 6 -15.67 -16.64 1.36
C VAL A 6 -15.12 -15.59 2.32
N LEU A 7 -14.38 -16.03 3.34
CA LEU A 7 -13.77 -15.15 4.33
C LEU A 7 -12.27 -15.14 4.15
N THR A 8 -11.69 -13.96 4.23
CA THR A 8 -10.24 -13.79 4.27
C THR A 8 -9.76 -13.85 5.71
N GLY A 9 -8.72 -14.62 5.96
CA GLY A 9 -8.09 -14.76 7.26
C GLY A 9 -6.58 -14.69 7.15
N ILE A 10 -5.91 -14.53 8.28
CA ILE A 10 -4.46 -14.61 8.39
C ILE A 10 -4.11 -15.93 9.06
N ILE A 11 -3.17 -16.68 8.47
CA ILE A 11 -2.63 -17.90 9.05
C ILE A 11 -1.72 -17.52 10.21
N GLY A 12 -2.25 -17.59 11.44
CA GLY A 12 -1.50 -17.22 12.64
C GLY A 12 -0.56 -18.33 13.14
N LYS A 13 -0.91 -19.60 12.93
CA LYS A 13 -0.12 -20.75 13.35
C LYS A 13 -0.52 -22.01 12.59
N VAL A 14 0.46 -22.78 12.20
CA VAL A 14 0.26 -24.13 11.64
C VAL A 14 0.58 -25.16 12.71
N HIS A 15 -0.33 -26.13 12.93
CA HIS A 15 -0.17 -27.20 13.89
C HIS A 15 -0.97 -28.45 13.50
N GLN A 16 -0.64 -29.59 14.11
CA GLN A 16 -1.28 -30.88 13.80
C GLN A 16 -2.41 -31.29 14.79
N LYS A 17 -2.84 -30.38 15.68
CA LYS A 17 -3.88 -30.66 16.65
C LYS A 17 -5.25 -30.24 16.08
N PRO A 18 -6.14 -31.18 15.71
CA PRO A 18 -7.48 -30.84 15.24
C PRO A 18 -8.30 -30.21 16.38
N PRO A 19 -9.22 -29.28 16.07
CA PRO A 19 -10.16 -28.76 17.06
C PRO A 19 -11.08 -29.90 17.55
N LYS A 20 -11.47 -29.85 18.83
CA LYS A 20 -12.35 -30.86 19.44
C LYS A 20 -13.82 -30.46 19.44
N GLU A 21 -14.12 -29.17 19.36
CA GLU A 21 -15.45 -28.61 19.57
C GLU A 21 -16.17 -28.26 18.25
N TYR A 22 -15.47 -28.25 17.11
CA TYR A 22 -16.04 -27.94 15.80
C TYR A 22 -15.25 -28.61 14.68
N GLU A 23 -15.90 -28.81 13.55
CA GLU A 23 -15.24 -29.29 12.34
C GLU A 23 -14.55 -28.14 11.61
N ALA A 24 -13.25 -28.27 11.40
CA ALA A 24 -12.47 -27.28 10.69
C ALA A 24 -12.78 -27.34 9.18
N LYS A 25 -13.10 -26.21 8.58
CA LYS A 25 -13.21 -26.09 7.12
C LYS A 25 -11.83 -25.97 6.49
N PRO A 26 -11.61 -26.54 5.30
CA PRO A 26 -10.35 -26.40 4.60
C PRO A 26 -10.11 -24.94 4.16
N ILE A 27 -8.84 -24.57 4.10
CA ILE A 27 -8.41 -23.34 3.41
C ILE A 27 -8.59 -23.58 1.91
N LEU A 28 -9.30 -22.68 1.23
CA LEU A 28 -9.58 -22.81 -0.20
C LEU A 28 -8.35 -22.48 -1.03
N ASP A 29 -7.63 -21.43 -0.65
CA ASP A 29 -6.43 -20.95 -1.35
C ASP A 29 -5.54 -20.13 -0.42
N VAL A 30 -4.24 -20.08 -0.72
CA VAL A 30 -3.24 -19.23 -0.06
C VAL A 30 -2.85 -18.16 -1.08
N LEU A 31 -3.28 -16.94 -0.84
CA LEU A 31 -3.28 -15.85 -1.82
C LEU A 31 -1.91 -15.19 -2.00
N ASP A 32 -1.15 -15.10 -0.91
CA ASP A 32 0.11 -14.36 -0.90
C ASP A 32 1.30 -15.31 -1.06
N THR A 33 2.25 -14.95 -1.90
CA THR A 33 3.49 -15.72 -2.12
C THR A 33 4.53 -15.49 -1.02
N TYR A 34 4.34 -14.45 -0.20
CA TYR A 34 5.18 -14.12 0.96
C TYR A 34 4.30 -13.61 2.11
N ALA A 35 4.86 -13.61 3.33
CA ALA A 35 4.11 -13.20 4.51
C ALA A 35 3.81 -11.70 4.50
N MET A 36 2.52 -11.35 4.40
CA MET A 36 2.04 -9.97 4.45
C MET A 36 1.99 -9.41 5.88
N VAL A 37 2.04 -10.29 6.86
CA VAL A 37 1.97 -9.99 8.30
C VAL A 37 3.04 -10.79 9.02
N ASN A 38 3.78 -10.14 9.91
CA ASN A 38 4.82 -10.78 10.68
C ASN A 38 4.32 -11.23 12.08
N PRO A 39 5.04 -12.12 12.78
CA PRO A 39 4.63 -12.61 14.09
C PRO A 39 4.52 -11.53 15.17
N LEU A 40 5.30 -10.44 15.09
CA LEU A 40 5.24 -9.34 16.06
C LEU A 40 3.96 -8.52 15.88
N GLN A 41 3.49 -8.35 14.64
CA GLN A 41 2.18 -7.72 14.40
C GLN A 41 1.04 -8.54 15.02
N ILE A 42 1.05 -9.87 14.87
CA ILE A 42 0.02 -10.74 15.49
C ILE A 42 0.04 -10.60 17.02
N LYS A 43 1.23 -10.58 17.64
CA LYS A 43 1.38 -10.33 19.07
C LYS A 43 0.85 -8.96 19.47
N PHE A 44 1.16 -7.94 18.67
CA PHE A 44 0.68 -6.57 18.90
C PHE A 44 -0.85 -6.49 18.81
N TRP A 45 -1.47 -7.15 17.84
CA TRP A 45 -2.93 -7.18 17.72
C TRP A 45 -3.60 -7.96 18.86
N ALA A 46 -2.99 -9.06 19.31
CA ALA A 46 -3.48 -9.80 20.46
C ALA A 46 -3.43 -8.94 21.74
N TRP A 47 -2.32 -8.26 22.00
CA TRP A 47 -2.22 -7.31 23.10
C TRP A 47 -3.27 -6.18 22.97
N MET A 48 -3.43 -5.62 21.76
CA MET A 48 -4.40 -4.55 21.53
C MET A 48 -5.83 -5.01 21.79
N ALA A 49 -6.18 -6.22 21.39
CA ALA A 49 -7.49 -6.81 21.64
C ALA A 49 -7.77 -6.98 23.14
N GLU A 50 -6.78 -7.47 23.89
CA GLU A 50 -6.88 -7.63 25.33
C GLU A 50 -6.95 -6.28 26.05
N TYR A 51 -6.00 -5.37 25.76
CA TYR A 51 -5.87 -4.09 26.46
C TYR A 51 -7.05 -3.13 26.18
N TYR A 52 -7.56 -3.11 24.97
CA TYR A 52 -8.69 -2.25 24.55
C TYR A 52 -10.03 -2.98 24.53
N CYS A 53 -10.13 -4.17 25.12
CA CYS A 53 -11.37 -4.94 25.29
C CYS A 53 -12.15 -5.12 23.97
N CYS A 54 -11.49 -5.64 22.93
CA CYS A 54 -12.10 -5.91 21.63
C CYS A 54 -11.65 -7.28 21.10
N HIS A 55 -12.20 -7.71 19.97
CA HIS A 55 -11.77 -8.97 19.34
C HIS A 55 -10.52 -8.75 18.49
N ILE A 56 -9.64 -9.75 18.42
CA ILE A 56 -8.44 -9.70 17.58
C ILE A 56 -8.77 -9.47 16.11
N GLY A 57 -9.93 -9.94 15.64
CA GLY A 57 -10.42 -9.67 14.27
C GLY A 57 -10.73 -8.19 14.03
N GLU A 58 -11.13 -7.44 15.06
CA GLU A 58 -11.34 -5.99 14.96
C GLU A 58 -10.00 -5.26 14.87
N ALA A 59 -9.01 -5.68 15.68
CA ALA A 59 -7.64 -5.18 15.58
C ALA A 59 -7.03 -5.45 14.20
N MET A 60 -7.15 -6.67 13.68
CA MET A 60 -6.73 -7.05 12.33
C MET A 60 -7.44 -6.20 11.26
N ASN A 61 -8.75 -5.99 11.43
CA ASN A 61 -9.53 -5.21 10.47
C ASN A 61 -9.12 -3.73 10.46
N ALA A 62 -8.79 -3.16 11.59
CA ALA A 62 -8.26 -1.79 11.69
C ALA A 62 -6.84 -1.68 11.11
N ALA A 63 -6.02 -2.72 11.27
CA ALA A 63 -4.63 -2.75 10.85
C ALA A 63 -4.46 -2.86 9.33
N LEU A 64 -5.14 -3.81 8.71
CA LEU A 64 -4.95 -4.09 7.29
C LEU A 64 -5.56 -3.01 6.41
N PRO A 65 -4.81 -2.48 5.41
CA PRO A 65 -5.38 -1.69 4.33
C PRO A 65 -6.51 -2.44 3.62
N SER A 66 -7.54 -1.71 3.17
CA SER A 66 -8.68 -2.33 2.47
C SER A 66 -8.25 -3.08 1.21
N GLY A 67 -7.18 -2.61 0.55
CA GLY A 67 -6.63 -3.26 -0.63
C GLY A 67 -6.02 -4.65 -0.36
N LEU A 68 -5.64 -4.96 0.89
CA LEU A 68 -5.18 -6.30 1.31
C LEU A 68 -6.31 -7.19 1.81
N LYS A 69 -7.52 -6.65 1.96
CA LYS A 69 -8.70 -7.41 2.37
C LYS A 69 -9.44 -7.81 1.10
N LEU A 70 -9.43 -9.09 0.79
CA LEU A 70 -10.28 -9.57 -0.28
C LEU A 70 -11.74 -9.33 0.09
N SER A 71 -12.50 -8.82 -0.84
CA SER A 71 -13.95 -8.84 -0.75
C SER A 71 -14.48 -9.87 -1.72
N SER A 72 -15.36 -10.73 -1.25
CA SER A 72 -16.19 -11.47 -2.15
C SER A 72 -17.29 -10.55 -2.64
N GLU A 73 -17.49 -10.53 -3.93
CA GLU A 73 -18.61 -9.86 -4.58
C GLU A 73 -19.58 -10.94 -5.02
N SER A 74 -20.82 -10.84 -4.56
CA SER A 74 -21.86 -11.75 -5.02
C SER A 74 -22.18 -11.42 -6.47
N LYS A 75 -22.01 -12.42 -7.32
CA LYS A 75 -22.33 -12.35 -8.74
C LYS A 75 -23.39 -13.33 -9.11
N ILE A 76 -24.07 -13.05 -10.18
CA ILE A 76 -25.07 -13.92 -10.76
C ILE A 76 -24.67 -14.28 -12.17
N GLN A 77 -24.99 -15.49 -12.58
CA GLN A 77 -24.90 -15.98 -13.93
C GLN A 77 -26.18 -16.69 -14.33
N LEU A 78 -26.46 -16.79 -15.62
CA LEU A 78 -27.58 -17.57 -16.11
C LEU A 78 -27.38 -19.04 -15.73
N ASN A 79 -28.42 -19.68 -15.24
CA ASN A 79 -28.38 -21.13 -15.02
C ASN A 79 -28.42 -21.85 -16.37
N PRO A 80 -27.39 -22.62 -16.74
CA PRO A 80 -27.37 -23.32 -18.03
C PRO A 80 -28.52 -24.31 -18.25
N ALA A 81 -29.17 -24.73 -17.16
CA ALA A 81 -30.32 -25.63 -17.22
C ALA A 81 -31.67 -24.89 -17.31
N TYR A 82 -31.65 -23.55 -17.25
CA TYR A 82 -32.88 -22.78 -17.30
C TYR A 82 -33.36 -22.60 -18.73
N ASP A 83 -34.61 -22.99 -18.96
CA ASP A 83 -35.31 -22.80 -20.23
C ASP A 83 -36.56 -21.98 -19.98
N SER A 84 -36.64 -20.81 -20.57
CA SER A 84 -37.76 -19.87 -20.39
C SER A 84 -39.06 -20.41 -20.99
N GLU A 85 -39.02 -21.31 -21.97
CA GLU A 85 -40.22 -21.89 -22.64
C GLU A 85 -40.85 -22.99 -21.78
N THR A 86 -40.06 -23.69 -20.96
CA THR A 86 -40.54 -24.79 -20.12
C THR A 86 -40.73 -24.40 -18.66
N SER A 87 -40.36 -23.20 -18.27
CA SER A 87 -40.45 -22.72 -16.88
C SER A 87 -41.91 -22.53 -16.46
N MET A 88 -42.32 -23.13 -15.33
CA MET A 88 -43.64 -22.99 -14.77
C MET A 88 -43.89 -21.63 -14.09
N TYR A 89 -42.88 -20.81 -13.90
CA TYR A 89 -42.96 -19.56 -13.18
C TYR A 89 -42.86 -18.35 -14.12
N PRO A 90 -43.88 -17.49 -14.19
CA PRO A 90 -43.79 -16.27 -15.00
C PRO A 90 -42.72 -15.31 -14.44
N LEU A 91 -41.98 -14.69 -15.33
CA LEU A 91 -41.05 -13.65 -15.01
C LEU A 91 -41.75 -12.29 -14.89
N ASP A 92 -41.26 -11.45 -13.98
CA ASP A 92 -41.66 -10.03 -14.01
C ASP A 92 -40.75 -9.22 -14.96
N SER A 93 -41.16 -8.01 -15.31
CA SER A 93 -40.40 -7.16 -16.24
C SER A 93 -38.98 -6.82 -15.77
N ARG A 94 -38.70 -6.81 -14.47
CA ARG A 94 -37.39 -6.54 -13.91
C ARG A 94 -36.49 -7.77 -13.98
N GLU A 95 -37.07 -8.93 -13.77
CA GLU A 95 -36.39 -10.22 -13.89
C GLU A 95 -35.99 -10.46 -15.36
N GLU A 96 -36.87 -10.13 -16.32
CA GLU A 96 -36.53 -10.23 -17.74
C GLU A 96 -35.35 -9.35 -18.14
N VAL A 97 -35.28 -8.11 -17.64
CA VAL A 97 -34.14 -7.21 -17.89
C VAL A 97 -32.82 -7.83 -17.41
N ILE A 98 -32.81 -8.43 -16.23
CA ILE A 98 -31.61 -9.10 -15.69
C ILE A 98 -31.24 -10.29 -16.56
N LEU A 99 -32.18 -11.14 -16.94
CA LEU A 99 -31.89 -12.31 -17.78
C LEU A 99 -31.42 -11.94 -19.19
N GLN A 100 -32.01 -10.89 -19.79
CA GLN A 100 -31.52 -10.36 -21.08
C GLN A 100 -30.11 -9.82 -20.98
N ALA A 101 -29.74 -9.13 -19.89
CA ALA A 101 -28.38 -8.67 -19.66
C ALA A 101 -27.40 -9.85 -19.48
N LEU A 102 -27.82 -10.90 -18.77
CA LEU A 102 -27.01 -12.12 -18.60
C LEU A 102 -26.87 -12.94 -19.90
N ALA A 103 -27.78 -12.79 -20.84
CA ALA A 103 -27.62 -13.40 -22.16
C ALA A 103 -26.50 -12.76 -23.00
N SER A 104 -26.18 -11.50 -22.73
CA SER A 104 -25.10 -10.75 -23.39
C SER A 104 -23.79 -10.69 -22.59
N GLN A 105 -23.83 -10.97 -21.27
CA GLN A 105 -22.71 -10.94 -20.35
C GLN A 105 -22.70 -12.22 -19.54
N GLU A 106 -21.54 -12.84 -19.40
CA GLU A 106 -21.41 -14.12 -18.67
C GLU A 106 -21.80 -14.01 -17.20
N GLU A 107 -21.58 -12.86 -16.58
CA GLU A 107 -21.84 -12.62 -15.16
C GLU A 107 -22.19 -11.15 -14.90
N LEU A 108 -23.03 -10.88 -13.89
CA LEU A 108 -23.37 -9.56 -13.39
C LEU A 108 -23.16 -9.50 -11.87
N SER A 109 -22.64 -8.37 -11.37
CA SER A 109 -22.63 -8.09 -9.95
C SER A 109 -23.99 -7.57 -9.47
N TYR A 110 -24.22 -7.60 -8.17
CA TYR A 110 -25.43 -6.97 -7.60
C TYR A 110 -25.48 -5.46 -7.90
N GLU A 111 -24.34 -4.78 -7.88
CA GLU A 111 -24.24 -3.35 -8.24
C GLU A 111 -24.60 -3.10 -9.71
N ASP A 112 -24.22 -4.00 -10.61
CA ASP A 112 -24.59 -3.91 -12.03
C ASP A 112 -26.10 -4.07 -12.21
N CYS A 113 -26.70 -5.02 -11.48
CA CYS A 113 -28.16 -5.21 -11.50
C CYS A 113 -28.91 -4.01 -10.90
N GLU A 114 -28.42 -3.41 -9.81
CA GLU A 114 -28.98 -2.18 -9.24
C GLU A 114 -28.95 -1.02 -10.25
N ARG A 115 -27.83 -0.90 -10.97
CA ARG A 115 -27.63 0.12 -11.99
C ARG A 115 -28.55 -0.09 -13.21
N LEU A 116 -28.68 -1.34 -13.66
CA LEU A 116 -29.55 -1.71 -14.78
C LEU A 116 -31.02 -1.44 -14.48
N LEU A 117 -31.47 -1.73 -13.27
CA LEU A 117 -32.87 -1.55 -12.86
C LEU A 117 -33.17 -0.15 -12.28
N GLY A 118 -32.14 0.65 -11.98
CA GLY A 118 -32.30 1.96 -11.34
C GLY A 118 -32.87 1.88 -9.91
N VAL A 119 -32.65 0.74 -9.20
CA VAL A 119 -33.15 0.51 -7.84
C VAL A 119 -32.01 0.15 -6.89
N LYS A 120 -32.13 0.60 -5.62
CA LYS A 120 -31.08 0.36 -4.60
C LYS A 120 -31.17 -1.00 -3.86
N ASN A 121 -32.24 -1.76 -4.07
CA ASN A 121 -32.41 -3.05 -3.39
C ASN A 121 -32.98 -4.08 -4.35
N ILE A 122 -32.09 -4.99 -4.77
CA ILE A 122 -32.42 -6.06 -5.73
C ILE A 122 -32.55 -7.44 -5.06
N HIS A 123 -32.31 -7.55 -3.74
CA HIS A 123 -32.27 -8.85 -3.06
C HIS A 123 -33.56 -9.66 -3.26
N GLY A 124 -34.74 -9.00 -3.31
CA GLY A 124 -36.00 -9.66 -3.58
C GLY A 124 -36.08 -10.27 -4.97
N ILE A 125 -35.62 -9.53 -5.99
CA ILE A 125 -35.60 -9.94 -7.39
C ILE A 125 -34.63 -11.11 -7.58
N ILE A 126 -33.42 -10.99 -7.04
CA ILE A 126 -32.41 -12.06 -7.10
C ILE A 126 -32.93 -13.34 -6.40
N LYS A 127 -33.55 -13.19 -5.23
CA LYS A 127 -34.15 -14.32 -4.52
C LYS A 127 -35.23 -15.00 -5.35
N SER A 128 -36.09 -14.23 -6.02
CA SER A 128 -37.12 -14.75 -6.91
C SER A 128 -36.52 -15.53 -8.08
N LEU A 129 -35.51 -14.96 -8.77
CA LEU A 129 -34.82 -15.61 -9.86
C LEU A 129 -34.10 -16.91 -9.46
N VAL A 130 -33.56 -16.96 -8.22
CA VAL A 130 -32.97 -18.18 -7.67
C VAL A 130 -34.04 -19.24 -7.38
N ILE A 131 -35.20 -18.85 -6.84
CA ILE A 131 -36.33 -19.78 -6.60
C ILE A 131 -36.88 -20.34 -7.92
N LYS A 132 -36.88 -19.53 -8.96
CA LYS A 132 -37.27 -19.91 -10.32
C LYS A 132 -36.19 -20.72 -11.06
N GLU A 133 -35.06 -20.99 -10.40
CA GLU A 133 -33.89 -21.66 -10.95
C GLU A 133 -33.31 -20.99 -12.23
N ALA A 134 -33.66 -19.72 -12.46
CA ALA A 134 -33.23 -18.97 -13.63
C ALA A 134 -31.77 -18.51 -13.57
N ILE A 135 -31.27 -18.28 -12.36
CA ILE A 135 -29.88 -17.85 -12.13
C ILE A 135 -29.18 -18.67 -11.06
N LEU A 136 -27.88 -18.70 -11.15
CA LEU A 136 -26.97 -19.18 -10.11
C LEU A 136 -26.28 -18.01 -9.47
N VAL A 137 -26.22 -17.98 -8.14
CA VAL A 137 -25.48 -16.98 -7.37
C VAL A 137 -24.17 -17.59 -6.90
N PHE A 138 -23.07 -16.92 -7.15
CA PHE A 138 -21.75 -17.32 -6.70
C PHE A 138 -20.97 -16.12 -6.16
N GLU A 139 -19.97 -16.40 -5.33
CA GLU A 139 -19.07 -15.39 -4.79
C GLU A 139 -17.80 -15.35 -5.62
N LYS A 140 -17.51 -14.19 -6.24
CA LYS A 140 -16.26 -13.97 -6.95
C LYS A 140 -15.32 -13.17 -6.06
N VAL A 141 -14.15 -13.72 -5.81
CA VAL A 141 -13.10 -13.02 -5.07
C VAL A 141 -12.52 -11.94 -5.96
N LYS A 142 -12.55 -10.69 -5.48
CA LYS A 142 -12.00 -9.53 -6.18
C LYS A 142 -10.75 -9.06 -5.47
N ASP A 143 -9.65 -9.04 -6.19
CA ASP A 143 -8.44 -8.40 -5.72
C ASP A 143 -8.65 -6.87 -5.80
N LYS A 144 -8.56 -6.19 -4.65
CA LYS A 144 -8.76 -4.74 -4.57
C LYS A 144 -7.50 -3.95 -4.87
N TYR A 145 -6.34 -4.59 -4.79
CA TYR A 145 -5.08 -3.93 -5.08
C TYR A 145 -4.77 -4.03 -6.57
N SER A 146 -4.53 -2.87 -7.17
CA SER A 146 -4.03 -2.77 -8.54
C SER A 146 -2.72 -1.97 -8.54
N PRO A 147 -1.58 -2.58 -8.86
CA PRO A 147 -0.33 -1.84 -8.97
C PRO A 147 -0.45 -0.78 -10.07
N LYS A 148 0.22 0.36 -9.88
CA LYS A 148 0.33 1.36 -10.95
C LYS A 148 1.29 0.81 -11.99
N VAL A 149 0.81 0.67 -13.23
CA VAL A 149 1.57 0.09 -14.33
C VAL A 149 1.75 1.16 -15.42
N GLU A 150 2.97 1.36 -15.85
CA GLU A 150 3.28 2.11 -17.07
C GLU A 150 3.67 1.17 -18.19
N THR A 151 3.17 1.49 -19.38
CA THR A 151 3.58 0.80 -20.59
C THR A 151 4.83 1.49 -21.11
N ARG A 152 5.93 0.77 -21.13
CA ARG A 152 7.23 1.28 -21.55
C ARG A 152 7.72 0.59 -22.79
N ILE A 153 8.51 1.30 -23.57
CA ILE A 153 9.16 0.86 -24.80
C ILE A 153 10.66 0.81 -24.55
N ARG A 154 11.34 -0.24 -25.00
CA ARG A 154 12.80 -0.33 -24.96
C ARG A 154 13.35 -0.98 -26.24
N LEU A 155 14.63 -0.75 -26.52
CA LEU A 155 15.33 -1.52 -27.54
C LEU A 155 15.44 -2.98 -27.09
N THR A 156 15.24 -3.88 -28.03
CA THR A 156 15.53 -5.30 -27.81
C THR A 156 17.01 -5.51 -27.54
N GLN A 157 17.35 -6.64 -26.92
CA GLN A 157 18.72 -6.91 -26.49
C GLN A 157 19.73 -6.82 -27.65
N GLU A 158 19.35 -7.27 -28.84
CA GLU A 158 20.18 -7.21 -30.03
C GLU A 158 20.66 -5.78 -30.32
N TYR A 159 19.74 -4.83 -30.43
CA TYR A 159 20.07 -3.42 -30.76
C TYR A 159 20.58 -2.63 -29.55
N ALA A 160 20.32 -3.09 -28.35
CA ALA A 160 20.84 -2.45 -27.14
C ALA A 160 22.32 -2.79 -26.87
N THR A 161 22.80 -3.93 -27.35
CA THR A 161 24.18 -4.40 -27.09
C THR A 161 25.09 -4.33 -28.31
N ASP A 162 24.57 -4.46 -29.53
CA ASP A 162 25.35 -4.41 -30.77
C ASP A 162 25.14 -3.08 -31.51
N LYS A 163 26.14 -2.20 -31.41
CA LYS A 163 26.14 -0.91 -32.10
C LYS A 163 26.12 -1.06 -33.62
N LYS A 164 26.76 -2.10 -34.16
CA LYS A 164 26.78 -2.35 -35.62
C LYS A 164 25.42 -2.80 -36.14
N ALA A 165 24.66 -3.55 -35.34
CA ALA A 165 23.30 -3.92 -35.67
C ALA A 165 22.41 -2.67 -35.77
N LEU A 166 22.55 -1.74 -34.84
CA LEU A 166 21.82 -0.46 -34.87
C LEU A 166 22.22 0.42 -36.07
N GLU A 167 23.50 0.50 -36.39
CA GLU A 167 24.00 1.24 -37.58
C GLU A 167 23.42 0.65 -38.89
N ARG A 168 23.36 -0.67 -39.03
CA ARG A 168 22.72 -1.34 -40.16
C ARG A 168 21.22 -1.04 -40.23
N LEU A 169 20.54 -1.10 -39.10
CA LEU A 169 19.12 -0.75 -39.02
C LEU A 169 18.85 0.69 -39.54
N PHE A 170 19.66 1.67 -39.17
CA PHE A 170 19.53 3.03 -39.69
C PHE A 170 19.66 3.09 -41.22
N GLN A 171 20.57 2.32 -41.81
CA GLN A 171 20.67 2.22 -43.27
C GLN A 171 19.42 1.61 -43.90
N GLU A 172 18.83 0.60 -43.28
CA GLU A 172 17.61 -0.07 -43.77
C GLU A 172 16.36 0.83 -43.69
N ILE A 173 16.28 1.68 -42.65
CA ILE A 173 15.14 2.58 -42.46
C ILE A 173 15.35 3.99 -43.01
N ALA A 174 16.48 4.29 -43.66
CA ALA A 174 16.80 5.61 -44.22
C ALA A 174 15.73 6.10 -45.24
N SER A 175 15.02 5.17 -45.91
CA SER A 175 13.87 5.49 -46.77
C SER A 175 12.54 5.66 -46.04
N LYS A 176 12.52 5.51 -44.70
CA LYS A 176 11.32 5.50 -43.84
C LYS A 176 11.40 6.53 -42.75
N PRO A 177 11.30 7.82 -43.05
CA PRO A 177 11.61 8.93 -42.12
C PRO A 177 10.81 8.84 -40.80
N LYS A 178 9.55 8.41 -40.85
CA LYS A 178 8.72 8.26 -39.62
C LYS A 178 9.19 7.15 -38.67
N GLN A 179 9.86 6.11 -39.16
CA GLN A 179 10.47 5.07 -38.33
C GLN A 179 11.79 5.56 -37.73
N GLU A 180 12.56 6.29 -38.53
CA GLU A 180 13.80 6.92 -38.12
C GLU A 180 13.56 7.93 -36.99
N GLU A 181 12.55 8.81 -37.14
CA GLU A 181 12.16 9.77 -36.08
C GLU A 181 11.82 9.09 -34.76
N VAL A 182 11.08 7.98 -34.78
CA VAL A 182 10.76 7.22 -33.57
C VAL A 182 12.02 6.67 -32.92
N LEU A 183 12.94 6.12 -33.70
CA LEU A 183 14.17 5.52 -33.18
C LEU A 183 15.13 6.60 -32.65
N LEU A 184 15.25 7.73 -33.36
CA LEU A 184 16.06 8.87 -32.91
C LEU A 184 15.53 9.47 -31.62
N LYS A 185 14.20 9.64 -31.48
CA LYS A 185 13.59 10.10 -30.22
C LYS A 185 13.94 9.17 -29.06
N TYR A 186 13.85 7.86 -29.27
CA TYR A 186 14.24 6.88 -28.27
C TYR A 186 15.69 7.03 -27.83
N LEU A 187 16.62 7.08 -28.79
CA LEU A 187 18.07 7.19 -28.52
C LEU A 187 18.48 8.53 -27.92
N GLN A 188 17.75 9.60 -28.21
CA GLN A 188 17.95 10.90 -27.61
C GLN A 188 17.64 10.89 -26.12
N GLU A 189 16.56 10.23 -25.72
CA GLU A 189 16.14 10.12 -24.32
C GLU A 189 16.91 9.03 -23.56
N ILE A 190 17.24 7.93 -24.25
CA ILE A 190 17.90 6.76 -23.69
C ILE A 190 19.25 6.54 -24.41
N PRO A 191 20.35 7.11 -23.92
CA PRO A 191 21.68 6.93 -24.50
C PRO A 191 22.23 5.53 -24.19
N VAL A 192 21.71 4.51 -24.86
CA VAL A 192 21.87 3.09 -24.54
C VAL A 192 23.34 2.65 -24.40
N TYR A 193 24.22 3.16 -25.25
CA TYR A 193 25.64 2.73 -25.21
C TYR A 193 26.48 3.46 -24.18
N GLN A 194 25.97 4.58 -23.63
CA GLN A 194 26.63 5.31 -22.56
C GLN A 194 26.09 4.87 -21.19
N LYS A 195 24.79 4.56 -21.12
CA LYS A 195 24.06 4.20 -19.92
C LYS A 195 23.09 3.04 -20.20
N PRO A 196 23.60 1.80 -20.35
CA PRO A 196 22.78 0.63 -20.70
C PRO A 196 21.64 0.35 -19.73
N GLU A 197 21.83 0.71 -18.48
CA GLU A 197 20.81 0.57 -17.41
C GLU A 197 19.53 1.37 -17.70
N LEU A 198 19.61 2.46 -18.47
CA LEU A 198 18.42 3.22 -18.85
C LEU A 198 17.53 2.45 -19.83
N ASN A 199 18.12 1.57 -20.66
CA ASN A 199 17.33 0.72 -21.56
C ASN A 199 16.48 -0.28 -20.78
N LEU A 200 16.93 -0.73 -19.59
CA LEU A 200 16.14 -1.61 -18.72
C LEU A 200 14.88 -0.91 -18.20
N LYS A 201 14.96 0.40 -17.96
CA LYS A 201 13.81 1.24 -17.59
C LYS A 201 12.98 1.66 -18.79
N GLY A 202 13.55 1.73 -19.99
CA GLY A 202 12.91 2.13 -21.24
C GLY A 202 12.28 3.54 -21.18
N LEU A 203 11.58 3.92 -22.24
CA LEU A 203 10.86 5.19 -22.35
C LEU A 203 9.35 4.96 -22.22
N ASP A 204 8.63 5.85 -21.53
CA ASP A 204 7.17 5.81 -21.45
C ASP A 204 6.57 5.90 -22.87
N LYS A 205 5.65 4.99 -23.19
CA LYS A 205 4.94 4.99 -24.48
C LYS A 205 4.25 6.34 -24.77
N LYS A 206 3.82 7.06 -23.74
CA LYS A 206 3.20 8.38 -23.89
C LYS A 206 4.16 9.41 -24.46
N ALA A 207 5.45 9.34 -24.16
CA ALA A 207 6.45 10.28 -24.67
C ALA A 207 6.50 10.31 -26.21
N PHE A 208 6.21 9.18 -26.85
CA PHE A 208 6.11 9.12 -28.32
C PHE A 208 4.85 9.81 -28.85
N THR A 209 3.73 9.68 -28.11
CA THR A 209 2.46 10.33 -28.48
C THR A 209 2.54 11.84 -28.26
N GLU A 210 3.11 12.28 -27.15
CA GLU A 210 3.30 13.70 -26.81
C GLU A 210 4.26 14.40 -27.77
N ALA A 211 5.25 13.67 -28.28
CA ALA A 211 6.15 14.15 -29.32
C ALA A 211 5.51 14.14 -30.73
N GLY A 212 4.23 13.76 -30.86
CA GLY A 212 3.52 13.72 -32.15
C GLY A 212 4.01 12.65 -33.12
N LEU A 213 4.72 11.64 -32.64
CA LEU A 213 5.32 10.61 -33.49
C LEU A 213 4.30 9.58 -33.98
N SER A 214 4.58 8.95 -35.12
CA SER A 214 3.70 7.97 -35.75
C SER A 214 3.62 6.68 -34.94
N MET A 215 2.46 6.44 -34.32
CA MET A 215 2.21 5.19 -33.56
C MET A 215 2.16 3.95 -34.45
N SER A 216 1.85 4.08 -35.75
CA SER A 216 1.95 3.00 -36.73
C SER A 216 3.41 2.61 -36.99
N SER A 217 4.29 3.60 -37.08
CA SER A 217 5.74 3.37 -37.23
C SER A 217 6.33 2.71 -35.98
N LEU A 218 5.92 3.14 -34.78
CA LEU A 218 6.29 2.49 -33.52
C LEU A 218 5.87 1.01 -33.51
N LYS A 219 4.61 0.71 -33.88
CA LYS A 219 4.12 -0.68 -33.99
C LYS A 219 4.91 -1.49 -35.04
N THR A 220 5.34 -0.87 -36.12
CA THR A 220 6.14 -1.56 -37.14
C THR A 220 7.53 -1.91 -36.59
N LEU A 221 8.19 -1.00 -35.87
CA LEU A 221 9.48 -1.27 -35.25
C LEU A 221 9.35 -2.37 -34.17
N MET A 222 8.24 -2.42 -33.45
CA MET A 222 7.95 -3.53 -32.51
C MET A 222 7.73 -4.85 -33.22
N LYS A 223 6.97 -4.85 -34.33
CA LYS A 223 6.75 -6.06 -35.15
C LYS A 223 8.05 -6.61 -35.75
N ASN A 224 9.00 -5.74 -36.04
CA ASN A 224 10.31 -6.10 -36.56
C ASN A 224 11.33 -6.41 -35.43
N ASN A 225 10.89 -6.56 -34.20
CA ASN A 225 11.73 -6.84 -33.01
C ASN A 225 12.86 -5.82 -32.77
N VAL A 226 12.72 -4.59 -33.25
CA VAL A 226 13.66 -3.48 -32.96
C VAL A 226 13.38 -2.90 -31.59
N LEU A 227 12.12 -2.62 -31.32
CA LEU A 227 11.61 -2.16 -30.03
C LEU A 227 10.69 -3.22 -29.42
N GLU A 228 10.62 -3.27 -28.12
CA GLU A 228 9.66 -4.10 -27.41
C GLU A 228 8.86 -3.29 -26.39
N GLU A 229 7.57 -3.64 -26.28
CA GLU A 229 6.67 -3.06 -25.29
C GLU A 229 6.61 -3.96 -24.06
N TYR A 230 6.73 -3.38 -22.88
CA TYR A 230 6.57 -4.10 -21.62
C TYR A 230 5.87 -3.26 -20.58
N LYS A 231 5.34 -3.93 -19.56
CA LYS A 231 4.65 -3.28 -18.45
C LYS A 231 5.60 -3.17 -17.27
N LEU A 232 5.84 -1.93 -16.81
CA LEU A 232 6.66 -1.65 -15.63
C LEU A 232 5.74 -1.24 -14.49
N ILE A 233 5.84 -1.95 -13.36
CA ILE A 233 5.19 -1.51 -12.13
C ILE A 233 5.98 -0.33 -11.58
N ILE A 234 5.33 0.81 -11.47
CA ILE A 234 5.92 2.04 -10.95
C ILE A 234 5.32 2.42 -9.59
N SER A 235 6.13 3.12 -8.81
CA SER A 235 5.66 3.74 -7.57
C SER A 235 4.65 4.86 -7.86
N ARG A 236 3.62 4.99 -7.02
CA ARG A 236 2.73 6.15 -7.02
C ARG A 236 3.38 7.36 -6.37
N PHE A 237 4.49 7.14 -5.66
CA PHE A 237 5.23 8.19 -4.98
C PHE A 237 6.37 8.67 -5.87
N GLU A 238 6.52 9.99 -5.97
CA GLU A 238 7.62 10.61 -6.71
C GLU A 238 8.97 10.25 -6.06
N GLU A 239 9.92 9.85 -6.90
CA GLU A 239 11.31 9.70 -6.49
C GLU A 239 11.94 11.07 -6.33
N ILE A 240 12.25 11.46 -5.09
CA ILE A 240 12.95 12.70 -4.77
C ILE A 240 14.37 12.34 -4.35
N ASN A 241 15.33 12.94 -5.00
CA ASN A 241 16.72 12.78 -4.62
C ASN A 241 16.99 13.44 -3.25
N GLU A 242 17.77 12.80 -2.43
CA GLU A 242 18.24 13.35 -1.15
C GLU A 242 19.00 14.65 -1.40
N SER A 243 18.67 15.72 -0.68
CA SER A 243 19.52 16.90 -0.65
C SER A 243 20.61 16.69 0.39
N LYS A 244 21.83 17.12 0.06
CA LYS A 244 22.96 17.08 1.01
C LYS A 244 22.94 18.27 1.97
N GLU A 245 21.75 18.77 2.35
CA GLU A 245 21.68 19.83 3.37
C GLU A 245 22.20 19.26 4.71
N GLU A 246 23.33 19.77 5.15
CA GLU A 246 23.84 19.52 6.50
C GLU A 246 22.98 20.26 7.50
N ILE A 247 22.44 19.52 8.45
CA ILE A 247 21.71 20.10 9.56
C ILE A 247 22.73 20.55 10.60
N VAL A 248 22.80 21.85 10.82
CA VAL A 248 23.64 22.43 11.87
C VAL A 248 22.79 22.46 13.16
N LEU A 249 23.23 21.67 14.14
CA LEU A 249 22.58 21.60 15.46
C LEU A 249 23.15 22.71 16.38
N SER A 250 22.31 23.30 17.21
CA SER A 250 22.78 24.15 18.29
C SER A 250 23.43 23.34 19.43
N GLU A 251 24.10 24.02 20.35
CA GLU A 251 24.70 23.37 21.51
C GLU A 251 23.64 22.73 22.40
N GLU A 252 22.47 23.39 22.56
CA GLU A 252 21.35 22.88 23.34
C GLU A 252 20.75 21.65 22.69
N GLN A 253 20.60 21.62 21.35
CA GLN A 253 20.09 20.46 20.62
C GLN A 253 21.06 19.28 20.73
N THR A 254 22.36 19.54 20.61
CA THR A 254 23.40 18.52 20.77
C THR A 254 23.40 17.95 22.20
N THR A 255 23.26 18.81 23.20
CA THR A 255 23.13 18.40 24.60
C THR A 255 21.88 17.54 24.81
N ALA A 256 20.73 17.94 24.26
CA ALA A 256 19.50 17.18 24.36
C ALA A 256 19.61 15.79 23.71
N ILE A 257 20.22 15.69 22.53
CA ILE A 257 20.48 14.41 21.86
C ILE A 257 21.34 13.48 22.72
N ASN A 258 22.43 14.01 23.31
CA ASN A 258 23.30 13.22 24.18
C ASN A 258 22.57 12.75 25.45
N GLN A 259 21.71 13.58 26.04
CA GLN A 259 20.87 13.17 27.16
C GLN A 259 19.88 12.08 26.77
N ILE A 260 19.18 12.22 25.62
CA ILE A 260 18.25 11.20 25.12
C ILE A 260 18.97 9.87 24.92
N LYS A 261 20.16 9.88 24.33
CA LYS A 261 20.98 8.67 24.13
C LYS A 261 21.37 8.03 25.46
N GLY A 262 21.80 8.84 26.44
CA GLY A 262 22.11 8.35 27.77
C GLY A 262 20.90 7.71 28.46
N TYR A 263 19.72 8.31 28.35
CA TYR A 263 18.49 7.67 28.87
C TYR A 263 18.15 6.37 28.13
N PHE A 264 18.40 6.29 26.85
CA PHE A 264 18.14 5.08 26.07
C PHE A 264 19.05 3.88 26.41
N GLU A 265 20.14 4.09 27.11
CA GLU A 265 20.95 2.99 27.62
C GLU A 265 20.21 2.17 28.67
N GLU A 266 19.46 2.86 29.57
CA GLU A 266 18.76 2.25 30.70
C GLU A 266 17.23 2.14 30.50
N LYS A 267 16.65 3.04 29.73
CA LYS A 267 15.19 3.18 29.57
C LYS A 267 14.76 2.92 28.13
N HIS A 268 13.51 2.55 27.94
CA HIS A 268 12.91 2.37 26.61
C HIS A 268 12.17 3.59 26.10
N VAL A 269 11.75 4.49 27.00
CA VAL A 269 10.96 5.69 26.68
C VAL A 269 11.63 6.92 27.27
N ALA A 270 11.76 7.96 26.44
CA ALA A 270 12.21 9.29 26.85
C ALA A 270 11.17 10.35 26.44
N LEU A 271 11.08 11.44 27.23
CA LEU A 271 10.23 12.59 26.94
C LEU A 271 11.10 13.80 26.60
N LEU A 272 10.98 14.31 25.38
CA LEU A 272 11.55 15.58 24.95
C LEU A 272 10.54 16.70 25.17
N HIS A 273 10.69 17.41 26.29
CA HIS A 273 9.87 18.59 26.61
C HIS A 273 10.56 19.85 26.07
N GLY A 274 10.02 20.44 25.03
CA GLY A 274 10.58 21.63 24.39
C GLY A 274 9.48 22.50 23.77
N ILE A 275 9.60 23.81 23.94
CA ILE A 275 8.62 24.78 23.43
C ILE A 275 8.48 24.67 21.90
N THR A 276 7.38 25.19 21.37
CA THR A 276 7.18 25.29 19.92
C THR A 276 8.28 26.14 19.28
N GLY A 277 8.87 25.66 18.18
CA GLY A 277 9.98 26.34 17.52
C GLY A 277 11.36 26.11 18.15
N SER A 278 11.49 25.30 19.21
CA SER A 278 12.80 24.98 19.83
C SER A 278 13.70 24.08 18.97
N GLY A 279 13.23 23.67 17.79
CA GLY A 279 14.00 22.77 16.92
C GLY A 279 13.92 21.30 17.30
N LYS A 280 12.81 20.83 17.88
CA LYS A 280 12.57 19.40 18.12
C LYS A 280 12.73 18.57 16.85
N THR A 281 12.31 19.11 15.71
CA THR A 281 12.40 18.43 14.40
C THR A 281 13.83 18.14 14.01
N GLU A 282 14.79 19.03 14.29
CA GLU A 282 16.22 18.82 14.03
C GLU A 282 16.77 17.66 14.86
N ILE A 283 16.35 17.58 16.14
CA ILE A 283 16.68 16.46 17.03
C ILE A 283 16.12 15.15 16.45
N TYR A 284 14.85 15.15 16.01
CA TYR A 284 14.25 13.96 15.39
C TYR A 284 15.02 13.52 14.16
N ILE A 285 15.34 14.45 13.25
CA ILE A 285 16.07 14.12 12.02
C ILE A 285 17.43 13.49 12.35
N GLN A 286 18.15 14.01 13.34
CA GLN A 286 19.44 13.45 13.73
C GLN A 286 19.30 12.03 14.30
N LEU A 287 18.35 11.81 15.21
CA LEU A 287 18.09 10.48 15.77
C LEU A 287 17.60 9.47 14.72
N ILE A 288 16.78 9.93 13.75
CA ILE A 288 16.33 9.10 12.63
C ILE A 288 17.52 8.70 11.75
N LYS A 289 18.41 9.64 11.40
CA LYS A 289 19.61 9.33 10.60
C LYS A 289 20.45 8.25 11.26
N GLU A 290 20.74 8.37 12.53
CA GLU A 290 21.52 7.41 13.29
C GLU A 290 20.85 6.03 13.37
N ALA A 291 19.55 6.00 13.58
CA ALA A 291 18.79 4.75 13.58
C ALA A 291 18.78 4.07 12.20
N LEU A 292 18.65 4.84 11.11
CA LEU A 292 18.72 4.31 9.75
C LEU A 292 20.12 3.82 9.39
N GLU A 293 21.15 4.51 9.83
CA GLU A 293 22.55 4.12 9.64
C GLU A 293 22.90 2.81 10.37
N SER A 294 22.24 2.56 11.53
CA SER A 294 22.35 1.27 12.22
C SER A 294 21.56 0.14 11.57
N GLY A 295 20.87 0.39 10.44
CA GLY A 295 20.04 -0.59 9.74
C GLY A 295 18.65 -0.78 10.34
N SER A 296 18.25 0.05 11.29
CA SER A 296 16.93 -0.02 11.92
C SER A 296 15.85 0.71 11.11
N GLN A 297 14.61 0.22 11.22
CA GLN A 297 13.44 0.96 10.74
C GLN A 297 12.99 1.99 11.78
N VAL A 298 12.37 3.08 11.31
CA VAL A 298 11.90 4.18 12.16
C VAL A 298 10.45 4.52 11.84
N LEU A 299 9.66 4.75 12.89
CA LEU A 299 8.31 5.29 12.81
C LEU A 299 8.26 6.67 13.45
N LEU A 300 7.91 7.70 12.67
CA LEU A 300 7.60 9.03 13.16
C LEU A 300 6.07 9.24 13.10
N LEU A 301 5.44 9.28 14.26
CA LEU A 301 4.02 9.58 14.40
C LEU A 301 3.81 11.09 14.55
N LEU A 302 2.92 11.62 13.73
CA LEU A 302 2.50 13.01 13.74
C LEU A 302 0.97 13.09 13.90
N PRO A 303 0.44 14.13 14.58
CA PRO A 303 -0.98 14.43 14.50
C PRO A 303 -1.42 14.69 13.04
N GLU A 304 -2.67 14.39 12.71
CA GLU A 304 -3.19 14.63 11.35
C GLU A 304 -3.01 16.08 10.88
N ILE A 305 -3.15 17.05 11.79
CA ILE A 305 -2.97 18.48 11.52
C ILE A 305 -1.49 18.85 11.28
N ALA A 306 -0.55 18.13 11.89
CA ALA A 306 0.89 18.39 11.75
C ALA A 306 1.50 17.75 10.51
N LEU A 307 0.82 16.81 9.87
CA LEU A 307 1.25 16.15 8.63
C LEU A 307 1.05 17.11 7.43
N THR A 308 1.66 18.28 7.51
CA THR A 308 1.57 19.31 6.48
C THR A 308 2.51 19.02 5.31
N THR A 309 2.17 19.54 4.13
CA THR A 309 3.01 19.46 2.94
C THR A 309 4.42 20.02 3.19
N HIS A 310 4.52 21.06 4.03
CA HIS A 310 5.80 21.69 4.38
C HIS A 310 6.71 20.76 5.18
N LEU A 311 6.21 20.15 6.26
CA LEU A 311 6.99 19.23 7.09
C LEU A 311 7.38 17.97 6.32
N VAL A 312 6.41 17.36 5.62
CA VAL A 312 6.65 16.20 4.76
C VAL A 312 7.67 16.52 3.67
N GLY A 313 7.54 17.69 3.03
CA GLY A 313 8.49 18.14 1.99
C GLY A 313 9.90 18.35 2.54
N ARG A 314 10.03 18.90 3.75
CA ARG A 314 11.32 19.05 4.42
C ARG A 314 11.98 17.71 4.73
N LEU A 315 11.24 16.79 5.31
CA LEU A 315 11.74 15.45 5.63
C LEU A 315 12.05 14.64 4.36
N LYS A 316 11.26 14.81 3.29
CA LYS A 316 11.55 14.21 1.98
C LYS A 316 12.86 14.71 1.37
N LYS A 317 13.20 15.99 1.54
CA LYS A 317 14.49 16.52 1.09
C LYS A 317 15.67 15.85 1.80
N VAL A 318 15.51 15.54 3.10
CA VAL A 318 16.57 14.91 3.90
C VAL A 318 16.69 13.42 3.65
N PHE A 319 15.57 12.70 3.57
CA PHE A 319 15.55 11.24 3.55
C PHE A 319 15.23 10.63 2.17
N GLY A 320 14.84 11.47 1.21
CA GLY A 320 14.61 11.07 -0.17
C GLY A 320 13.62 9.92 -0.32
N SER A 321 14.03 8.92 -1.11
CA SER A 321 13.24 7.73 -1.43
C SER A 321 13.13 6.71 -0.29
N LYS A 322 13.92 6.85 0.77
CA LYS A 322 13.86 5.98 1.96
C LYS A 322 12.63 6.24 2.84
N MET A 323 11.91 7.33 2.57
CA MET A 323 10.80 7.78 3.39
C MET A 323 9.45 7.41 2.78
N GLY A 324 8.67 6.60 3.49
CA GLY A 324 7.26 6.36 3.24
C GLY A 324 6.37 7.32 4.05
N VAL A 325 5.29 7.80 3.44
CA VAL A 325 4.26 8.57 4.16
C VAL A 325 3.01 7.72 4.25
N TYR A 326 2.31 7.72 5.41
CA TYR A 326 1.12 6.91 5.62
C TYR A 326 0.04 7.69 6.35
N HIS A 327 -1.08 7.99 5.68
CA HIS A 327 -2.20 8.72 6.29
C HIS A 327 -3.56 8.33 5.69
N SER A 328 -4.62 8.76 6.38
CA SER A 328 -6.02 8.41 6.06
C SER A 328 -6.50 8.91 4.68
N LYS A 329 -5.91 9.99 4.15
CA LYS A 329 -6.27 10.55 2.83
C LYS A 329 -5.71 9.77 1.64
N PHE A 330 -4.79 8.85 1.87
CA PHE A 330 -4.26 7.99 0.82
C PHE A 330 -5.31 7.00 0.35
N SER A 331 -5.33 6.77 -0.96
CA SER A 331 -6.11 5.70 -1.57
C SER A 331 -5.67 4.33 -1.01
N ASP A 332 -6.54 3.34 -1.10
CA ASP A 332 -6.22 1.98 -0.66
C ASP A 332 -4.96 1.43 -1.35
N ASN A 333 -4.78 1.73 -2.63
CA ASN A 333 -3.61 1.31 -3.39
C ASN A 333 -2.31 1.95 -2.89
N GLU A 334 -2.31 3.25 -2.54
CA GLU A 334 -1.14 3.91 -1.96
C GLU A 334 -0.80 3.33 -0.59
N ARG A 335 -1.81 3.04 0.23
CA ARG A 335 -1.61 2.41 1.54
C ARG A 335 -1.00 1.01 1.43
N VAL A 336 -1.43 0.20 0.44
CA VAL A 336 -0.82 -1.11 0.15
C VAL A 336 0.61 -0.94 -0.36
N GLU A 337 0.90 0.07 -1.17
CA GLU A 337 2.26 0.34 -1.64
C GLU A 337 3.20 0.67 -0.49
N VAL A 338 2.76 1.51 0.48
CA VAL A 338 3.57 1.78 1.69
C VAL A 338 3.75 0.50 2.51
N TRP A 339 2.69 -0.30 2.69
CA TRP A 339 2.76 -1.57 3.39
C TRP A 339 3.83 -2.50 2.80
N ASN A 340 3.78 -2.71 1.48
CA ASN A 340 4.76 -3.52 0.76
C ASN A 340 6.16 -2.90 0.80
N GLY A 341 6.25 -1.57 0.77
CA GLY A 341 7.50 -0.84 0.89
C GLY A 341 8.18 -1.02 2.24
N VAL A 342 7.42 -1.15 3.32
CA VAL A 342 7.95 -1.48 4.66
C VAL A 342 8.44 -2.93 4.70
N ILE A 343 7.66 -3.89 4.18
CA ILE A 343 8.06 -5.31 4.12
C ILE A 343 9.36 -5.49 3.30
N SER A 344 9.44 -4.84 2.15
CA SER A 344 10.60 -4.97 1.24
C SER A 344 11.83 -4.18 1.68
N GLY A 345 11.74 -3.36 2.75
CA GLY A 345 12.79 -2.46 3.19
C GLY A 345 12.98 -1.21 2.31
N LYS A 346 12.11 -0.99 1.32
CA LYS A 346 12.13 0.24 0.49
C LYS A 346 11.90 1.49 1.33
N PHE A 347 11.05 1.41 2.35
CA PHE A 347 10.74 2.50 3.27
C PHE A 347 11.18 2.15 4.70
N PRO A 348 12.48 2.27 5.02
CA PRO A 348 12.97 2.09 6.39
C PRO A 348 12.49 3.21 7.34
N LEU A 349 12.14 4.38 6.82
CA LEU A 349 11.48 5.46 7.57
C LEU A 349 10.03 5.59 7.14
N VAL A 350 9.12 5.53 8.10
CA VAL A 350 7.71 5.86 7.86
C VAL A 350 7.30 7.06 8.69
N ILE A 351 6.66 8.02 8.03
CA ILE A 351 6.03 9.16 8.68
C ILE A 351 4.52 8.98 8.52
N GLY A 352 3.79 9.06 9.61
CA GLY A 352 2.36 8.87 9.50
C GLY A 352 1.57 9.27 10.72
N VAL A 353 0.26 9.06 10.59
CA VAL A 353 -0.71 9.33 11.65
C VAL A 353 -0.97 8.05 12.46
N ARG A 354 -1.92 8.11 13.40
CA ARG A 354 -2.24 7.01 14.33
C ARG A 354 -2.31 5.61 13.72
N SER A 355 -2.78 5.46 12.47
CA SER A 355 -2.89 4.15 11.81
C SER A 355 -1.56 3.55 11.37
N SER A 356 -0.47 4.32 11.37
CA SER A 356 0.86 3.85 10.95
C SER A 356 1.49 2.87 11.91
N ILE A 357 1.00 2.78 13.16
CA ILE A 357 1.44 1.79 14.15
C ILE A 357 1.15 0.34 13.71
N PHE A 358 0.27 0.16 12.76
CA PHE A 358 -0.11 -1.17 12.26
C PHE A 358 0.78 -1.68 11.13
N LEU A 359 1.70 -0.87 10.61
CA LEU A 359 2.57 -1.26 9.50
C LEU A 359 3.50 -2.43 9.89
N PRO A 360 3.90 -3.26 8.90
CA PRO A 360 4.62 -4.51 9.12
C PRO A 360 6.12 -4.29 9.30
N PHE A 361 6.51 -3.54 10.33
CA PHE A 361 7.91 -3.37 10.68
C PHE A 361 8.52 -4.71 11.11
N ASP A 362 9.75 -4.97 10.68
CA ASP A 362 10.51 -6.17 11.06
C ASP A 362 11.70 -5.81 11.97
N SER A 363 12.38 -4.71 11.67
CA SER A 363 13.57 -4.23 12.40
C SER A 363 13.37 -2.83 12.98
N LEU A 364 12.20 -2.58 13.59
CA LEU A 364 11.90 -1.28 14.20
C LEU A 364 12.87 -1.01 15.36
N GLY A 365 13.62 0.11 15.29
CA GLY A 365 14.60 0.51 16.30
C GLY A 365 14.24 1.79 17.03
N LEU A 366 13.45 2.66 16.39
CA LEU A 366 13.05 3.95 16.97
C LEU A 366 11.61 4.29 16.62
N VAL A 367 10.85 4.70 17.60
CA VAL A 367 9.53 5.32 17.44
C VAL A 367 9.56 6.73 18.01
N ILE A 368 9.17 7.71 17.23
CA ILE A 368 9.03 9.10 17.67
C ILE A 368 7.54 9.46 17.61
N VAL A 369 7.01 10.02 18.67
CA VAL A 369 5.63 10.54 18.71
C VAL A 369 5.72 12.04 18.97
N ASP A 370 5.52 12.84 17.94
CA ASP A 370 5.52 14.29 18.08
C ASP A 370 4.14 14.79 18.52
N GLU A 371 4.14 15.86 19.35
CA GLU A 371 2.94 16.39 20.00
C GLU A 371 2.10 15.27 20.67
N GLU A 372 2.75 14.48 21.52
CA GLU A 372 2.22 13.24 22.12
C GLU A 372 0.90 13.40 22.87
N HIS A 373 0.61 14.64 23.29
CA HIS A 373 -0.61 15.01 24.02
C HIS A 373 -1.85 15.15 23.12
N GLU A 374 -1.66 15.16 21.80
CA GLU A 374 -2.70 15.53 20.82
C GLU A 374 -3.85 14.50 20.79
N ALA A 375 -5.07 15.02 20.90
CA ALA A 375 -6.29 14.20 20.96
C ALA A 375 -6.54 13.35 19.71
N SER A 376 -6.00 13.76 18.56
CA SER A 376 -6.14 13.03 17.29
C SER A 376 -5.48 11.64 17.28
N PHE A 377 -4.59 11.36 18.24
CA PHE A 377 -4.04 10.02 18.46
C PHE A 377 -5.04 9.03 19.05
N LYS A 378 -6.18 9.50 19.58
CA LYS A 378 -7.25 8.63 20.06
C LYS A 378 -8.17 8.22 18.92
N GLN A 379 -8.38 6.91 18.75
CA GLN A 379 -9.43 6.37 17.90
C GLN A 379 -10.70 6.14 18.72
N TYR A 380 -11.80 6.78 18.32
CA TYR A 380 -13.09 6.67 19.00
C TYR A 380 -13.96 5.58 18.39
N ASP A 381 -13.91 5.44 17.06
CA ASP A 381 -14.68 4.46 16.30
C ASP A 381 -13.99 4.19 14.95
N PRO A 382 -14.01 2.96 14.43
CA PRO A 382 -14.46 1.71 15.06
C PRO A 382 -13.49 1.17 16.11
N ALA A 383 -13.84 0.03 16.74
CA ALA A 383 -12.89 -0.74 17.55
C ALA A 383 -11.71 -1.25 16.69
N PRO A 384 -10.52 -1.38 17.29
CA PRO A 384 -10.12 -1.06 18.67
C PRO A 384 -10.11 0.45 18.92
N ARG A 385 -10.60 0.88 20.09
CA ARG A 385 -10.63 2.29 20.50
C ARG A 385 -9.31 2.67 21.19
N PHE A 386 -8.22 2.56 20.46
CA PHE A 386 -6.86 2.70 20.99
C PHE A 386 -6.38 4.16 21.06
N GLN A 387 -5.38 4.38 21.92
CA GLN A 387 -4.56 5.59 21.94
C GLN A 387 -3.24 5.27 21.25
N ALA A 388 -2.94 5.96 20.12
CA ALA A 388 -1.80 5.61 19.29
C ALA A 388 -0.46 5.85 19.98
N ARG A 389 -0.33 6.87 20.85
CA ARG A 389 0.87 7.09 21.67
C ARG A 389 1.18 5.85 22.52
N ASP A 390 0.20 5.36 23.27
CA ASP A 390 0.38 4.24 24.18
C ASP A 390 0.61 2.93 23.41
N ALA A 391 -0.12 2.77 22.31
CA ALA A 391 0.06 1.63 21.42
C ALA A 391 1.44 1.64 20.72
N ALA A 392 1.97 2.83 20.39
CA ALA A 392 3.31 2.99 19.81
C ALA A 392 4.42 2.62 20.81
N ILE A 393 4.25 2.96 22.09
CA ILE A 393 5.17 2.53 23.16
C ILE A 393 5.19 0.99 23.26
N MET A 394 4.02 0.35 23.21
CA MET A 394 3.94 -1.11 23.24
C MET A 394 4.51 -1.75 21.98
N LEU A 395 4.25 -1.17 20.81
CA LEU A 395 4.86 -1.63 19.56
C LEU A 395 6.39 -1.58 19.64
N ALA A 396 6.94 -0.46 20.09
CA ALA A 396 8.37 -0.29 20.29
C ALA A 396 8.92 -1.33 21.30
N TRP A 397 8.23 -1.54 22.41
CA TRP A 397 8.62 -2.54 23.41
C TRP A 397 8.69 -3.97 22.82
N LEU A 398 7.71 -4.37 22.01
CA LEU A 398 7.70 -5.66 21.34
C LEU A 398 8.88 -5.85 20.38
N HIS A 399 9.34 -4.77 19.77
CA HIS A 399 10.51 -4.75 18.88
C HIS A 399 11.83 -4.49 19.60
N GLN A 400 11.83 -4.29 20.94
CA GLN A 400 12.98 -3.83 21.72
C GLN A 400 13.53 -2.47 21.24
N ALA A 401 12.67 -1.69 20.60
CA ALA A 401 12.96 -0.37 20.06
C ALA A 401 12.88 0.71 21.17
N LYS A 402 13.44 1.86 20.88
CA LYS A 402 13.35 3.06 21.74
C LYS A 402 12.18 3.93 21.31
N THR A 403 11.58 4.63 22.30
CA THR A 403 10.48 5.57 22.05
C THR A 403 10.84 6.95 22.54
N LEU A 404 10.72 7.95 21.67
CA LEU A 404 10.83 9.36 22.02
C LEU A 404 9.46 10.03 21.92
N LEU A 405 8.96 10.53 23.02
CA LEU A 405 7.77 11.37 23.08
C LEU A 405 8.20 12.83 23.00
N GLY A 406 7.66 13.60 22.09
CA GLY A 406 7.96 15.02 21.96
C GLY A 406 6.73 15.88 22.18
N SER A 407 6.85 16.96 22.97
CA SER A 407 5.76 17.90 23.19
C SER A 407 6.24 19.23 23.75
N ALA A 408 5.53 20.30 23.44
CA ALA A 408 5.63 21.58 24.14
C ALA A 408 4.78 21.59 25.42
N THR A 409 3.70 20.84 25.43
CA THR A 409 2.71 20.73 26.52
C THR A 409 2.42 19.27 26.80
N PRO A 410 3.35 18.53 27.42
CA PRO A 410 3.18 17.10 27.66
C PRO A 410 1.89 16.79 28.42
N SER A 411 1.29 15.64 28.09
CA SER A 411 0.18 15.12 28.89
C SER A 411 0.63 14.84 30.33
N PHE A 412 -0.29 14.93 31.26
CA PHE A 412 0.03 14.68 32.69
C PHE A 412 0.60 13.29 32.89
N GLU A 413 0.09 12.29 32.19
CA GLU A 413 0.54 10.91 32.28
C GLU A 413 2.00 10.78 31.81
N SER A 414 2.33 11.33 30.63
CA SER A 414 3.70 11.29 30.10
C SER A 414 4.67 12.04 30.97
N PHE A 415 4.29 13.24 31.46
CA PHE A 415 5.12 14.04 32.31
C PHE A 415 5.36 13.37 33.69
N TYR A 416 4.32 12.80 34.31
CA TYR A 416 4.44 12.07 35.56
C TYR A 416 5.34 10.83 35.40
N ASN A 417 5.10 10.03 34.37
CA ASN A 417 5.91 8.83 34.10
C ASN A 417 7.38 9.17 33.85
N ALA A 418 7.67 10.23 33.10
CA ALA A 418 9.04 10.66 32.84
C ALA A 418 9.81 11.12 34.10
N ARG A 419 9.09 11.53 35.16
CA ARG A 419 9.71 11.95 36.42
C ARG A 419 9.81 10.84 37.47
N THR A 420 8.98 9.82 37.39
CA THR A 420 8.83 8.82 38.46
C THR A 420 9.31 7.41 38.04
N LYS A 421 9.42 7.14 36.78
CA LYS A 421 9.84 5.84 36.21
C LYS A 421 11.12 5.96 35.37
#